data_e2d8f02f4ee85ab07ab6c918240fd271
#
_entry.id   e2d8f02f4ee85ab07ab6c918240fd271
#
_cell.length_a   1.000
_cell.length_b   1.000
_cell.length_c   1.000
_cell.angle_alpha   90.00
_cell.angle_beta   90.00
_cell.angle_gamma   90.00
#
_symmetry.space_group_name_H-M   'P 1'
#
loop_
_entity.id
_entity.type
_entity.pdbx_description
1 polymer ?
#
loop_
_entity_poly.entity_id
_entity_poly.type
_entity_poly.pdbx_seq_one_letter_code
_entity_poly.pdbx_strand_id
1 'polypeptide(L)'
;MKIDLSGTEHMAAGVSKSERFITDPESVSKCIPDSKEFQNTGEHAFSIKVEIGIGTLKGTFLINGIVESKGNSITYRLSGGGFGNKASILLYIKISGDETQTDLSWNANFDISGIISGLGQGIVKKVSEEKIAEIINNVKNMLEGK
;
A
#
# COMPACT_ATOMS: atom_id res chain seq x y z
N MET A 1 16.18 -6.34 -6.25
CA MET A 1 15.28 -7.48 -5.95
C MET A 1 13.86 -7.12 -6.37
N LYS A 2 13.27 -7.92 -7.21
CA LYS A 2 11.91 -7.69 -7.69
C LYS A 2 10.95 -8.70 -7.07
N ILE A 3 9.82 -8.20 -6.57
CA ILE A 3 8.78 -9.02 -5.96
C ILE A 3 7.44 -8.60 -6.55
N ASP A 4 6.66 -9.57 -7.01
CA ASP A 4 5.32 -9.35 -7.55
C ASP A 4 4.32 -10.06 -6.65
N LEU A 5 3.32 -9.30 -6.20
CA LEU A 5 2.23 -9.82 -5.39
C LEU A 5 0.91 -9.42 -6.04
N SER A 6 -0.12 -10.24 -5.87
CA SER A 6 -1.45 -9.92 -6.39
C SER A 6 -2.52 -10.61 -5.57
N GLY A 7 -3.73 -10.11 -5.69
CA GLY A 7 -4.86 -10.70 -4.98
C GLY A 7 -6.19 -10.12 -5.41
N THR A 8 -7.25 -10.70 -4.86
CA THR A 8 -8.62 -10.23 -5.02
C THR A 8 -9.24 -10.10 -3.64
N GLU A 9 -10.03 -9.03 -3.44
CA GLU A 9 -10.64 -8.73 -2.15
C GLU A 9 -12.11 -8.39 -2.33
N HIS A 10 -12.90 -8.71 -1.34
CA HIS A 10 -14.32 -8.35 -1.30
C HIS A 10 -14.59 -7.48 -0.07
N MET A 11 -15.32 -6.40 -0.26
CA MET A 11 -15.67 -5.47 0.82
C MET A 11 -17.17 -5.26 0.88
N ALA A 12 -17.74 -5.38 2.07
CA ALA A 12 -19.17 -5.16 2.30
C ALA A 12 -19.44 -3.65 2.46
N ALA A 13 -19.10 -2.89 1.44
CA ALA A 13 -19.30 -1.46 1.36
C ALA A 13 -19.49 -1.08 -0.10
N GLY A 14 -20.27 -0.04 -0.38
CA GLY A 14 -20.58 0.37 -1.74
C GLY A 14 -19.36 0.82 -2.53
N VAL A 15 -19.42 0.68 -3.84
CA VAL A 15 -18.29 0.98 -4.73
C VAL A 15 -17.86 2.45 -4.67
N SER A 16 -18.80 3.38 -4.57
CA SER A 16 -18.48 4.81 -4.48
C SER A 16 -17.74 5.15 -3.20
N LYS A 17 -18.18 4.60 -2.07
CA LYS A 17 -17.52 4.78 -0.78
C LYS A 17 -16.11 4.20 -0.80
N SER A 18 -15.97 2.99 -1.34
CA SER A 18 -14.68 2.30 -1.43
C SER A 18 -13.71 3.04 -2.33
N GLU A 19 -14.18 3.54 -3.48
CA GLU A 19 -13.35 4.31 -4.39
C GLU A 19 -12.85 5.61 -3.76
N ARG A 20 -13.74 6.35 -3.09
CA ARG A 20 -13.33 7.58 -2.39
C ARG A 20 -12.29 7.32 -1.33
N PHE A 21 -12.43 6.23 -0.57
CA PHE A 21 -11.47 5.86 0.47
C PHE A 21 -10.11 5.49 -0.13
N ILE A 22 -10.12 4.61 -1.13
CA ILE A 22 -8.89 4.06 -1.71
C ILE A 22 -8.12 5.10 -2.53
N THR A 23 -8.79 6.10 -3.09
CA THR A 23 -8.14 7.18 -3.84
C THR A 23 -7.66 8.32 -2.95
N ASP A 24 -7.95 8.29 -1.65
CA ASP A 24 -7.50 9.28 -0.69
C ASP A 24 -6.30 8.74 0.10
N PRO A 25 -5.08 9.20 -0.20
CA PRO A 25 -3.88 8.69 0.49
C PRO A 25 -3.91 8.90 2.00
N GLU A 26 -4.51 9.98 2.48
CA GLU A 26 -4.60 10.23 3.92
C GLU A 26 -5.45 9.16 4.61
N SER A 27 -6.57 8.78 4.01
CA SER A 27 -7.40 7.69 4.53
C SER A 27 -6.66 6.36 4.55
N VAL A 28 -5.99 6.04 3.44
CA VAL A 28 -5.22 4.80 3.32
C VAL A 28 -4.04 4.79 4.30
N SER A 29 -3.41 5.94 4.53
CA SER A 29 -2.28 6.05 5.47
C SER A 29 -2.65 5.59 6.89
N LYS A 30 -3.89 5.82 7.30
CA LYS A 30 -4.38 5.39 8.61
C LYS A 30 -4.49 3.87 8.74
N CYS A 31 -4.45 3.16 7.63
CA CYS A 31 -4.49 1.71 7.58
C CYS A 31 -3.10 1.07 7.54
N ILE A 32 -2.05 1.87 7.35
CA ILE A 32 -0.67 1.37 7.29
C ILE A 32 -0.11 1.34 8.71
N PRO A 33 0.20 0.15 9.25
CA PRO A 33 0.78 0.04 10.59
C PRO A 33 2.10 0.78 10.69
N ASP A 34 2.34 1.39 11.85
CA ASP A 34 3.61 2.09 12.16
C ASP A 34 3.95 3.23 11.19
N SER A 35 2.92 3.83 10.57
CA SER A 35 3.08 5.00 9.74
C SER A 35 2.88 6.28 10.55
N LYS A 36 3.56 7.35 10.13
CA LYS A 36 3.46 8.67 10.76
C LYS A 36 3.83 9.78 9.78
N GLU A 37 3.55 11.01 10.19
CA GLU A 37 3.95 12.21 9.45
C GLU A 37 3.48 12.21 8.00
N PHE A 38 2.20 11.90 7.80
CA PHE A 38 1.59 12.03 6.49
C PHE A 38 1.50 13.51 6.09
N GLN A 39 1.90 13.81 4.85
CA GLN A 39 1.83 15.16 4.28
C GLN A 39 1.36 15.10 2.85
N ASN A 40 0.46 15.99 2.47
CA ASN A 40 0.15 16.24 1.08
C ASN A 40 1.26 17.14 0.51
N THR A 41 1.93 16.69 -0.53
CA THR A 41 3.05 17.41 -1.15
C THR A 41 2.69 18.04 -2.49
N GLY A 42 1.50 17.77 -2.99
CA GLY A 42 0.97 18.30 -4.23
C GLY A 42 -0.38 17.70 -4.52
N GLU A 43 -0.95 18.04 -5.66
CA GLU A 43 -2.20 17.44 -6.10
C GLU A 43 -1.96 15.95 -6.36
N HIS A 44 -2.68 15.09 -5.64
CA HIS A 44 -2.54 13.62 -5.70
C HIS A 44 -1.14 13.12 -5.29
N ALA A 45 -0.31 13.97 -4.70
CA ALA A 45 1.02 13.59 -4.23
C ALA A 45 1.12 13.71 -2.72
N PHE A 46 1.91 12.83 -2.12
CA PHE A 46 2.03 12.76 -0.66
C PHE A 46 3.37 12.20 -0.23
N SER A 47 3.68 12.36 1.05
CA SER A 47 4.79 11.68 1.69
C SER A 47 4.33 11.10 3.02
N ILE A 48 4.97 10.02 3.44
CA ILE A 48 4.66 9.35 4.70
C ILE A 48 5.92 8.63 5.20
N LYS A 49 6.08 8.55 6.51
CA LYS A 49 7.12 7.74 7.12
C LYS A 49 6.53 6.45 7.66
N VAL A 50 7.20 5.33 7.39
CA VAL A 50 6.78 4.01 7.85
C VAL A 50 7.95 3.35 8.54
N GLU A 51 7.74 2.88 9.75
CA GLU A 51 8.75 2.07 10.44
C GLU A 51 8.66 0.63 9.97
N ILE A 52 9.81 0.10 9.58
CA ILE A 52 9.91 -1.26 9.06
C ILE A 52 10.89 -2.03 9.92
N GLY A 53 10.44 -3.21 10.37
CA GLY A 53 11.28 -4.14 11.12
C GLY A 53 11.24 -5.52 10.47
N ILE A 54 12.41 -6.06 10.15
CA ILE A 54 12.55 -7.40 9.59
C ILE A 54 13.67 -8.08 10.38
N GLY A 55 13.30 -9.00 11.27
CA GLY A 55 14.26 -9.60 12.19
C GLY A 55 14.87 -8.55 13.09
N THR A 56 16.20 -8.41 13.07
CA THR A 56 16.92 -7.41 13.84
C THR A 56 17.09 -6.08 13.11
N LEU A 57 16.71 -6.02 11.83
CA LEU A 57 16.79 -4.79 11.05
C LEU A 57 15.56 -3.94 11.34
N LYS A 58 15.79 -2.72 11.80
CA LYS A 58 14.73 -1.75 12.08
C LYS A 58 15.14 -0.39 11.53
N GLY A 59 14.18 0.31 11.00
CA GLY A 59 14.43 1.66 10.52
C GLY A 59 13.17 2.30 9.96
N THR A 60 13.30 3.58 9.61
CA THR A 60 12.21 4.37 9.07
C THR A 60 12.44 4.58 7.58
N PHE A 61 11.41 4.25 6.78
CA PHE A 61 11.37 4.60 5.35
C PHE A 61 10.60 5.89 5.19
N LEU A 62 11.16 6.81 4.42
CA LEU A 62 10.41 7.95 3.92
C LEU A 62 9.91 7.57 2.52
N ILE A 63 8.61 7.56 2.36
CA ILE A 63 7.94 7.15 1.12
C ILE A 63 7.24 8.35 0.51
N ASN A 64 7.52 8.59 -0.77
CA ASN A 64 6.82 9.58 -1.58
C ASN A 64 5.90 8.84 -2.54
N GLY A 65 4.70 9.33 -2.72
CA GLY A 65 3.72 8.66 -3.56
C GLY A 65 2.89 9.61 -4.39
N ILE A 66 2.35 9.05 -5.46
CA ILE A 66 1.37 9.70 -6.33
C ILE A 66 0.25 8.71 -6.56
N VAL A 67 -1.00 9.17 -6.44
CA VAL A 67 -2.17 8.37 -6.75
C VAL A 67 -2.84 8.92 -8.01
N GLU A 68 -3.20 8.02 -8.92
CA GLU A 68 -3.92 8.35 -10.14
C GLU A 68 -5.18 7.48 -10.22
N SER A 69 -6.29 8.07 -10.63
CA SER A 69 -7.54 7.36 -10.81
C SER A 69 -8.04 7.59 -12.23
N LYS A 70 -8.35 6.52 -12.95
CA LYS A 70 -8.86 6.59 -14.31
C LYS A 70 -9.91 5.50 -14.51
N GLY A 71 -11.17 5.91 -14.66
CA GLY A 71 -12.26 4.95 -14.76
C GLY A 71 -12.36 4.12 -13.49
N ASN A 72 -12.29 2.81 -13.65
CA ASN A 72 -12.32 1.86 -12.53
C ASN A 72 -10.92 1.39 -12.09
N SER A 73 -9.87 2.08 -12.54
CA SER A 73 -8.49 1.76 -12.22
C SER A 73 -7.87 2.82 -11.31
N ILE A 74 -7.15 2.38 -10.29
CA ILE A 74 -6.44 3.24 -9.35
C ILE A 74 -5.00 2.79 -9.36
N THR A 75 -4.06 3.73 -9.50
CA THR A 75 -2.64 3.42 -9.51
C THR A 75 -1.94 4.25 -8.44
N TYR A 76 -1.18 3.57 -7.59
CA TYR A 76 -0.24 4.21 -6.66
C TYR A 76 1.18 3.97 -7.14
N ARG A 77 1.93 5.06 -7.29
CA ARG A 77 3.37 5.01 -7.59
C ARG A 77 4.11 5.49 -6.35
N LEU A 78 4.84 4.59 -5.71
CA LEU A 78 5.53 4.88 -4.47
C LEU A 78 7.02 4.70 -4.65
N SER A 79 7.79 5.59 -4.06
CA SER A 79 9.25 5.46 -4.03
C SER A 79 9.78 5.98 -2.71
N GLY A 80 10.83 5.38 -2.23
CA GLY A 80 11.40 5.83 -0.98
C GLY A 80 12.58 5.02 -0.54
N GLY A 81 13.03 5.30 0.67
CA GLY A 81 14.14 4.59 1.23
C GLY A 81 14.43 5.03 2.66
N GLY A 82 15.40 4.39 3.25
CA GLY A 82 15.86 4.66 4.59
C GLY A 82 16.81 3.58 5.06
N PHE A 83 17.59 3.89 6.04
CA PHE A 83 18.59 3.02 6.68
C PHE A 83 19.32 2.06 5.71
N GLY A 84 19.81 2.63 4.59
CA GLY A 84 20.61 1.89 3.60
C GLY A 84 19.79 1.10 2.58
N ASN A 85 18.53 1.45 2.38
CA ASN A 85 17.64 0.76 1.45
C ASN A 85 16.92 1.73 0.55
N LYS A 86 16.52 1.26 -0.63
CA LYS A 86 15.64 1.95 -1.57
C LYS A 86 14.54 1.00 -2.02
N ALA A 87 13.36 1.54 -2.23
CA ALA A 87 12.22 0.77 -2.71
C ALA A 87 11.39 1.59 -3.69
N SER A 88 10.89 0.93 -4.73
CA SER A 88 9.87 1.46 -5.63
C SER A 88 8.73 0.47 -5.65
N ILE A 89 7.51 0.98 -5.59
CA ILE A 89 6.32 0.14 -5.60
C ILE A 89 5.34 0.71 -6.62
N LEU A 90 4.82 -0.17 -7.46
CA LEU A 90 3.75 0.17 -8.39
C LEU A 90 2.56 -0.70 -8.05
N LEU A 91 1.50 -0.06 -7.58
CA LEU A 91 0.29 -0.75 -7.14
C LEU A 91 -0.86 -0.41 -8.10
N TYR A 92 -1.39 -1.43 -8.76
CA TYR A 92 -2.56 -1.31 -9.62
C TYR A 92 -3.76 -1.92 -8.93
N ILE A 93 -4.87 -1.18 -8.92
CA ILE A 93 -6.12 -1.65 -8.34
C ILE A 93 -7.23 -1.47 -9.37
N LYS A 94 -8.00 -2.53 -9.59
CA LYS A 94 -9.25 -2.45 -10.34
C LYS A 94 -10.40 -2.65 -9.38
N ILE A 95 -11.41 -1.80 -9.52
CA ILE A 95 -12.54 -1.75 -8.62
C ILE A 95 -13.83 -1.97 -9.40
N SER A 96 -14.71 -2.80 -8.87
CA SER A 96 -16.04 -3.03 -9.42
C SER A 96 -17.01 -3.30 -8.28
N GLY A 97 -18.28 -3.17 -8.54
CA GLY A 97 -19.29 -3.44 -7.52
C GLY A 97 -20.56 -2.66 -7.73
N ASP A 98 -21.35 -2.57 -6.68
CA ASP A 98 -22.62 -1.85 -6.68
C ASP A 98 -22.73 -0.98 -5.43
N GLU A 99 -23.93 -0.58 -5.05
CA GLU A 99 -24.16 0.32 -3.92
C GLU A 99 -23.91 -0.35 -2.55
N THR A 100 -23.80 -1.69 -2.51
CA THR A 100 -23.71 -2.45 -1.26
C THR A 100 -22.42 -3.24 -1.10
N GLN A 101 -21.69 -3.47 -2.19
CA GLN A 101 -20.50 -4.30 -2.13
C GLN A 101 -19.48 -3.89 -3.21
N THR A 102 -18.23 -4.20 -2.94
CA THR A 102 -17.10 -3.86 -3.81
C THR A 102 -16.19 -5.06 -3.95
N ASP A 103 -15.76 -5.33 -5.18
CA ASP A 103 -14.71 -6.29 -5.48
C ASP A 103 -13.48 -5.55 -5.99
N LEU A 104 -12.33 -5.89 -5.45
CA LEU A 104 -11.04 -5.33 -5.84
C LEU A 104 -10.17 -6.44 -6.39
N SER A 105 -9.45 -6.14 -7.47
CA SER A 105 -8.28 -6.92 -7.86
C SER A 105 -7.09 -6.00 -7.82
N TRP A 106 -5.97 -6.48 -7.30
CA TRP A 106 -4.79 -5.67 -7.15
C TRP A 106 -3.54 -6.41 -7.55
N ASN A 107 -2.54 -5.65 -7.99
CA ASN A 107 -1.22 -6.17 -8.35
C ASN A 107 -0.19 -5.16 -7.85
N ALA A 108 0.80 -5.64 -7.10
CA ALA A 108 1.86 -4.81 -6.56
C ALA A 108 3.22 -5.32 -7.04
N ASN A 109 3.98 -4.44 -7.67
CA ASN A 109 5.33 -4.72 -8.14
C ASN A 109 6.30 -3.93 -7.27
N PHE A 110 7.20 -4.65 -6.58
CA PHE A 110 8.21 -4.08 -5.70
C PHE A 110 9.58 -4.20 -6.37
N ASP A 111 10.38 -3.16 -6.29
CA ASP A 111 11.80 -3.21 -6.62
C ASP A 111 12.57 -2.68 -5.41
N ILE A 112 13.29 -3.55 -4.73
CA ILE A 112 13.95 -3.25 -3.45
C ILE A 112 15.45 -3.47 -3.61
N SER A 113 16.25 -2.51 -3.16
CA SER A 113 17.71 -2.62 -3.12
C SER A 113 18.25 -2.16 -1.78
N GLY A 114 19.43 -2.64 -1.42
CA GLY A 114 20.11 -2.28 -0.19
C GLY A 114 20.20 -3.45 0.79
N ILE A 115 20.30 -3.12 2.07
CA ILE A 115 20.54 -4.10 3.15
C ILE A 115 19.43 -5.14 3.22
N ILE A 116 18.18 -4.72 3.07
CA ILE A 116 17.02 -5.63 3.14
C ILE A 116 17.10 -6.71 2.07
N SER A 117 17.55 -6.37 0.87
CA SER A 117 17.65 -7.36 -0.22
C SER A 117 18.63 -8.48 0.11
N GLY A 118 19.59 -8.23 0.99
CA GLY A 118 20.53 -9.25 1.47
C GLY A 118 19.91 -10.33 2.34
N LEU A 119 18.69 -10.13 2.83
CA LEU A 119 17.97 -11.14 3.61
C LEU A 119 17.42 -12.28 2.77
N GLY A 120 17.41 -12.11 1.43
CA GLY A 120 16.90 -13.10 0.51
C GLY A 120 15.44 -12.88 0.14
N GLN A 121 15.09 -13.30 -1.08
CA GLN A 121 13.78 -13.05 -1.66
C GLN A 121 12.64 -13.70 -0.87
N GLY A 122 12.86 -14.89 -0.34
CA GLY A 122 11.83 -15.60 0.42
C GLY A 122 11.39 -14.85 1.67
N ILE A 123 12.35 -14.32 2.43
CA ILE A 123 12.06 -13.55 3.65
C ILE A 123 11.38 -12.23 3.31
N VAL A 124 11.91 -11.49 2.34
CA VAL A 124 11.35 -10.18 1.95
C VAL A 124 9.95 -10.34 1.39
N LYS A 125 9.72 -11.36 0.57
CA LYS A 125 8.39 -11.65 0.02
C LYS A 125 7.38 -11.96 1.12
N LYS A 126 7.75 -12.82 2.06
CA LYS A 126 6.87 -13.20 3.18
C LYS A 126 6.47 -11.98 4.01
N VAL A 127 7.43 -11.15 4.37
CA VAL A 127 7.14 -9.94 5.15
C VAL A 127 6.26 -8.98 4.37
N SER A 128 6.51 -8.81 3.07
CA SER A 128 5.69 -7.97 2.21
C SER A 128 4.24 -8.48 2.13
N GLU A 129 4.05 -9.79 1.98
CA GLU A 129 2.72 -10.40 1.97
C GLU A 129 1.98 -10.15 3.30
N GLU A 130 2.66 -10.31 4.42
CA GLU A 130 2.07 -10.09 5.75
C GLU A 130 1.65 -8.64 5.94
N LYS A 131 2.49 -7.68 5.52
CA LYS A 131 2.18 -6.26 5.62
C LYS A 131 1.00 -5.86 4.73
N ILE A 132 0.96 -6.36 3.51
CA ILE A 132 -0.16 -6.09 2.60
C ILE A 132 -1.45 -6.66 3.16
N ALA A 133 -1.43 -7.88 3.67
CA ALA A 133 -2.61 -8.51 4.27
C ALA A 133 -3.13 -7.69 5.45
N GLU A 134 -2.25 -7.16 6.28
CA GLU A 134 -2.62 -6.31 7.41
C GLU A 134 -3.25 -5.00 6.95
N ILE A 135 -2.67 -4.34 5.94
CA ILE A 135 -3.21 -3.11 5.36
C ILE A 135 -4.59 -3.36 4.77
N ILE A 136 -4.75 -4.42 3.99
CA ILE A 136 -6.04 -4.78 3.38
C ILE A 136 -7.10 -5.02 4.46
N ASN A 137 -6.74 -5.75 5.51
CA ASN A 137 -7.67 -6.01 6.61
C ASN A 137 -8.10 -4.71 7.30
N ASN A 138 -7.17 -3.79 7.50
CA ASN A 138 -7.48 -2.48 8.10
C ASN A 138 -8.39 -1.65 7.18
N VAL A 139 -8.16 -1.67 5.88
CA VAL A 139 -9.02 -0.99 4.90
C VAL A 139 -10.43 -1.57 4.94
N LYS A 140 -10.57 -2.89 4.97
CA LYS A 140 -11.87 -3.57 5.06
C LYS A 140 -12.60 -3.15 6.34
N ASN A 141 -11.91 -3.16 7.47
CA ASN A 141 -12.53 -2.79 8.75
C ASN A 141 -13.01 -1.33 8.74
N MET A 142 -12.23 -0.42 8.17
CA MET A 142 -12.64 0.98 8.05
C MET A 142 -13.84 1.15 7.14
N LEU A 143 -13.86 0.48 6.00
CA LEU A 143 -14.96 0.58 5.04
C LEU A 143 -16.24 -0.08 5.55
N GLU A 144 -16.12 -1.18 6.28
CA GLU A 144 -17.26 -1.93 6.80
C GLU A 144 -17.76 -1.43 8.15
N GLY A 145 -17.09 -0.41 8.70
CA GLY A 145 -17.51 0.18 9.98
C GLY A 145 -17.16 -0.66 11.21
N LYS A 146 -16.10 -1.44 11.11
CA LYS A 146 -15.69 -2.33 12.21
C LYS A 146 -14.53 -1.75 13.01
#